data_75435c4f10514c96391b68bf8f2e9580
#
_entry.id   75435c4f10514c96391b68bf8f2e9580
#
_cell.length_a   1.000
_cell.length_b   1.000
_cell.length_c   1.000
_cell.angle_alpha   90.00
_cell.angle_beta   90.00
_cell.angle_gamma   90.00
#
_symmetry.space_group_name_H-M   'P 1'
#
loop_
_entity.id
_entity.type
_entity.pdbx_description
1 polymer ?
#
loop_
_entity_poly.entity_id
_entity_poly.type
_entity_poly.pdbx_seq_one_letter_code
_entity_poly.pdbx_strand_id
1 'polypeptide(L)'
;HLYSGNAENVTERLDKGLLDFGILIQPTDITKYNSVSLPTKDVWGVIMPKKCLLARKKKISRNDLTGLPLICSQQAIGQTSAYNEFREWFGKDFEKLNIVATYNLLFNAALLAEQGVGYILSLDGLINNMNSDLCFRPLSPALESGLNIVWKKYQVFSPAAQIFLKRIQRGFAS
;
A
#
# COMPACT_ATOMS: atom_id res chain seq x y z
N HIS A 1 -16.47 13.41 -5.45
CA HIS A 1 -16.33 12.82 -4.12
C HIS A 1 -15.07 11.96 -4.06
N LEU A 2 -14.27 12.10 -2.99
CA LEU A 2 -13.12 11.25 -2.72
C LEU A 2 -13.46 10.32 -1.54
N TYR A 3 -13.16 9.04 -1.73
CA TYR A 3 -13.29 8.01 -0.71
C TYR A 3 -11.95 7.31 -0.51
N SER A 4 -11.50 7.17 0.73
CA SER A 4 -10.27 6.47 1.08
C SER A 4 -10.58 5.24 1.93
N GLY A 5 -9.96 4.14 1.60
CA GLY A 5 -10.11 2.86 2.30
C GLY A 5 -9.07 1.86 1.80
N ASN A 6 -9.09 0.65 2.38
CA ASN A 6 -8.29 -0.45 1.83
C ASN A 6 -8.90 -0.97 0.51
N ALA A 7 -8.21 -1.89 -0.17
CA ALA A 7 -8.66 -2.41 -1.46
C ALA A 7 -10.07 -3.04 -1.37
N GLU A 8 -10.37 -3.77 -0.31
CA GLU A 8 -11.67 -4.41 -0.08
C GLU A 8 -12.80 -3.38 -0.01
N ASN A 9 -12.61 -2.31 0.77
CA ASN A 9 -13.61 -1.24 0.90
C ASN A 9 -13.84 -0.51 -0.43
N VAL A 10 -12.78 -0.28 -1.21
CA VAL A 10 -12.89 0.40 -2.51
C VAL A 10 -13.59 -0.49 -3.52
N THR A 11 -13.21 -1.78 -3.62
CA THR A 11 -13.81 -2.73 -4.55
C THR A 11 -15.27 -3.00 -4.24
N GLU A 12 -15.65 -3.15 -2.97
CA GLU A 12 -17.04 -3.29 -2.57
C GLU A 12 -17.90 -2.11 -3.05
N ARG A 13 -17.39 -0.88 -2.92
CA ARG A 13 -18.09 0.32 -3.38
C ARG A 13 -18.16 0.43 -4.91
N LEU A 14 -17.11 0.00 -5.61
CA LEU A 14 -17.14 -0.11 -7.06
C LEU A 14 -18.21 -1.12 -7.51
N ASP A 15 -18.27 -2.28 -6.88
CA ASP A 15 -19.23 -3.33 -7.20
C ASP A 15 -20.68 -2.86 -6.98
N LYS A 16 -20.92 -2.05 -5.96
CA LYS A 16 -22.21 -1.41 -5.67
C LYS A 16 -22.51 -0.19 -6.55
N GLY A 17 -21.58 0.24 -7.42
CA GLY A 17 -21.76 1.44 -8.27
C GLY A 17 -21.74 2.76 -7.50
N LEU A 18 -21.17 2.77 -6.29
CA LEU A 18 -21.02 3.97 -5.45
C LEU A 18 -19.75 4.77 -5.77
N LEU A 19 -18.85 4.19 -6.58
CA LEU A 19 -17.65 4.84 -7.09
C LEU A 19 -17.58 4.61 -8.60
N ASP A 20 -17.17 5.64 -9.33
CA ASP A 20 -16.89 5.54 -10.76
C ASP A 20 -15.54 4.85 -11.03
N PHE A 21 -14.53 5.21 -10.25
CA PHE A 21 -13.16 4.73 -10.37
C PHE A 21 -12.58 4.41 -9.00
N GLY A 22 -11.60 3.50 -8.98
CA GLY A 22 -10.76 3.22 -7.82
C GLY A 22 -9.29 3.22 -8.21
N ILE A 23 -8.41 3.63 -7.30
CA ILE A 23 -6.97 3.42 -7.44
C ILE A 23 -6.60 2.32 -6.46
N LEU A 24 -6.06 1.22 -7.00
CA LEU A 24 -5.70 0.04 -6.21
C LEU A 24 -4.19 -0.21 -6.29
N ILE A 25 -3.60 -0.44 -5.13
CA ILE A 25 -2.19 -0.82 -4.98
C ILE A 25 -2.08 -2.32 -5.21
N GLN A 26 -1.10 -2.75 -6.00
CA GLN A 26 -0.83 -4.16 -6.23
C GLN A 26 -0.05 -4.79 -5.04
N PRO A 27 -0.27 -6.10 -4.79
CA PRO A 27 -1.17 -7.01 -5.50
C PRO A 27 -2.63 -6.87 -5.03
N THR A 28 -3.53 -6.70 -5.99
CA THR A 28 -4.99 -6.74 -5.76
C THR A 28 -5.63 -7.46 -6.93
N ASP A 29 -6.58 -8.36 -6.68
CA ASP A 29 -7.34 -9.01 -7.76
C ASP A 29 -8.23 -7.99 -8.47
N ILE A 30 -7.87 -7.66 -9.71
CA ILE A 30 -8.57 -6.71 -10.57
C ILE A 30 -9.25 -7.38 -11.77
N THR A 31 -9.33 -8.70 -11.81
CA THR A 31 -9.87 -9.47 -12.96
C THR A 31 -11.32 -9.12 -13.31
N LYS A 32 -12.10 -8.67 -12.33
CA LYS A 32 -13.49 -8.23 -12.50
C LYS A 32 -13.63 -6.84 -13.13
N TYR A 33 -12.55 -6.06 -13.17
CA TYR A 33 -12.56 -4.66 -13.57
C TYR A 33 -11.87 -4.46 -14.91
N ASN A 34 -12.17 -3.36 -15.57
CA ASN A 34 -11.28 -2.76 -16.54
C ASN A 34 -10.23 -1.97 -15.79
N SER A 35 -9.02 -1.85 -16.32
CA SER A 35 -7.94 -1.17 -15.62
C SER A 35 -6.97 -0.49 -16.58
N VAL A 36 -6.27 0.51 -16.05
CA VAL A 36 -5.09 1.14 -16.63
C VAL A 36 -4.02 1.20 -15.57
N SER A 37 -2.83 0.67 -15.88
CA SER A 37 -1.67 0.75 -14.99
C SER A 37 -1.08 2.15 -15.00
N LEU A 38 -0.75 2.68 -13.82
CA LEU A 38 -0.03 3.94 -13.69
C LEU A 38 1.47 3.72 -13.89
N PRO A 39 2.18 4.68 -14.51
CA PRO A 39 3.64 4.56 -14.74
C PRO A 39 4.47 4.71 -13.47
N THR A 40 3.85 5.13 -12.37
CA THR A 40 4.48 5.29 -11.06
C THR A 40 4.33 4.02 -10.24
N LYS A 41 5.31 3.78 -9.35
CA LYS A 41 5.27 2.71 -8.37
C LYS A 41 5.47 3.29 -6.97
N ASP A 42 4.82 2.68 -6.01
CA ASP A 42 5.02 2.98 -4.61
C ASP A 42 6.16 2.14 -4.04
N VAL A 43 7.01 2.75 -3.22
CA VAL A 43 8.18 2.10 -2.62
C VAL A 43 7.87 1.65 -1.20
N TRP A 44 8.12 0.38 -0.92
CA TRP A 44 8.01 -0.17 0.43
C TRP A 44 9.17 0.23 1.32
N GLY A 45 8.86 0.47 2.58
CA GLY A 45 9.84 0.81 3.59
C GLY A 45 9.31 0.60 5.00
N VAL A 46 10.07 1.13 5.93
CA VAL A 46 9.77 1.09 7.36
C VAL A 46 9.55 2.50 7.87
N ILE A 47 8.42 2.71 8.52
CA ILE A 47 8.13 3.93 9.28
C ILE A 47 8.45 3.65 10.75
N MET A 48 9.21 4.55 11.36
CA MET A 48 9.74 4.36 12.69
C MET A 48 10.01 5.69 13.39
N PRO A 49 10.13 5.72 14.73
CA PRO A 49 10.57 6.93 15.45
C PRO A 49 11.94 7.41 14.99
N LYS A 50 12.10 8.72 14.74
CA LYS A 50 13.38 9.33 14.33
C LYS A 50 14.52 9.05 15.31
N LYS A 51 14.20 8.85 16.59
CA LYS A 51 15.17 8.63 17.68
C LYS A 51 15.70 7.20 17.76
N CYS A 52 15.10 6.22 17.06
CA CYS A 52 15.55 4.84 17.13
C CYS A 52 16.87 4.60 16.34
N LEU A 53 17.61 3.58 16.73
CA LEU A 53 18.89 3.24 16.09
C LEU A 53 18.73 2.89 14.60
N LEU A 54 17.63 2.22 14.26
CA LEU A 54 17.33 1.82 12.89
C LEU A 54 17.15 3.02 11.96
N ALA A 55 16.64 4.14 12.47
CA ALA A 55 16.44 5.38 11.70
C ALA A 55 17.74 6.02 11.17
N ARG A 56 18.91 5.64 11.73
CA ARG A 56 20.23 6.10 11.28
C ARG A 56 20.64 5.44 9.94
N LYS A 57 20.05 4.32 9.59
CA LYS A 57 20.30 3.65 8.32
C LYS A 57 19.61 4.38 7.17
N LYS A 58 20.23 4.36 5.99
CA LYS A 58 19.62 4.92 4.76
C LYS A 58 18.60 3.97 4.14
N LYS A 59 18.78 2.66 4.31
CA LYS A 59 17.92 1.60 3.80
C LYS A 59 17.85 0.47 4.85
N ILE A 60 16.76 -0.27 4.83
CA ILE A 60 16.48 -1.35 5.78
C ILE A 60 16.52 -2.69 5.05
N SER A 61 17.38 -3.59 5.50
CA SER A 61 17.47 -4.95 4.97
C SER A 61 16.55 -5.93 5.70
N ARG A 62 16.36 -7.14 5.15
CA ARG A 62 15.60 -8.21 5.82
C ARG A 62 16.15 -8.52 7.21
N ASN A 63 17.47 -8.60 7.32
CA ASN A 63 18.14 -8.92 8.59
C ASN A 63 17.88 -7.85 9.66
N ASP A 64 17.69 -6.61 9.26
CA ASP A 64 17.37 -5.52 10.20
C ASP A 64 15.98 -5.64 10.81
N LEU A 65 15.09 -6.39 10.19
CA LEU A 65 13.71 -6.60 10.62
C LEU A 65 13.54 -7.86 11.48
N THR A 66 14.55 -8.73 11.52
CA THR A 66 14.50 -9.98 12.28
C THR A 66 14.31 -9.71 13.76
N GLY A 67 13.26 -10.29 14.36
CA GLY A 67 12.95 -10.16 15.78
C GLY A 67 12.35 -8.81 16.21
N LEU A 68 12.29 -7.82 15.32
CA LEU A 68 11.64 -6.54 15.63
C LEU A 68 10.11 -6.69 15.69
N PRO A 69 9.42 -5.97 16.61
CA PRO A 69 7.97 -5.92 16.61
C PRO A 69 7.49 -5.13 15.38
N LEU A 70 6.78 -5.82 14.47
CA LEU A 70 6.33 -5.24 13.21
C LEU A 70 4.82 -4.98 13.24
N ILE A 71 4.42 -3.86 12.64
CA ILE A 71 3.04 -3.47 12.40
C ILE A 71 2.82 -3.50 10.88
N CYS A 72 1.96 -4.39 10.40
CA CYS A 72 1.83 -4.67 8.97
C CYS A 72 0.43 -4.35 8.43
N SER A 73 0.36 -3.98 7.14
CA SER A 73 -0.92 -3.86 6.46
C SER A 73 -1.62 -5.22 6.38
N GLN A 74 -2.90 -5.29 6.73
CA GLN A 74 -3.72 -6.49 6.57
C GLN A 74 -3.73 -6.98 5.12
N GLN A 75 -3.78 -6.06 4.16
CA GLN A 75 -3.74 -6.38 2.74
C GLN A 75 -2.40 -7.02 2.32
N ALA A 76 -1.27 -6.50 2.84
CA ALA A 76 0.05 -6.99 2.46
C ALA A 76 0.35 -8.40 3.01
N ILE A 77 -0.17 -8.74 4.20
CA ILE A 77 0.06 -10.04 4.83
C ILE A 77 -1.06 -11.05 4.58
N GLY A 78 -2.21 -10.60 4.04
CA GLY A 78 -3.38 -11.45 3.79
C GLY A 78 -3.08 -12.57 2.79
N GLN A 79 -3.76 -13.71 2.96
CA GLN A 79 -3.54 -14.92 2.15
C GLN A 79 -4.20 -14.86 0.75
N THR A 80 -4.96 -13.82 0.43
CA THR A 80 -5.89 -13.77 -0.72
C THR A 80 -5.22 -13.51 -2.08
N SER A 81 -3.94 -13.19 -2.13
CA SER A 81 -3.24 -13.00 -3.39
C SER A 81 -2.34 -14.19 -3.71
N ALA A 82 -2.59 -14.86 -4.83
CA ALA A 82 -1.74 -15.94 -5.37
C ALA A 82 -0.31 -15.46 -5.66
N TYR A 83 -0.13 -14.15 -5.78
CA TYR A 83 1.15 -13.50 -6.02
C TYR A 83 1.30 -12.35 -5.02
N ASN A 84 2.12 -12.54 -3.99
CA ASN A 84 2.35 -11.54 -2.96
C ASN A 84 3.84 -11.18 -2.94
N GLU A 85 4.21 -10.12 -3.68
CA GLU A 85 5.58 -9.60 -3.78
C GLU A 85 6.19 -9.30 -2.40
N PHE A 86 5.36 -8.89 -1.44
CA PHE A 86 5.78 -8.64 -0.08
C PHE A 86 6.22 -9.94 0.62
N ARG A 87 5.41 -11.02 0.51
CA ARG A 87 5.77 -12.34 1.06
C ARG A 87 7.00 -12.92 0.35
N GLU A 88 7.10 -12.78 -0.97
CA GLU A 88 8.25 -13.21 -1.75
C GLU A 88 9.53 -12.46 -1.36
N TRP A 89 9.41 -11.15 -1.09
CA TRP A 89 10.54 -10.35 -0.65
C TRP A 89 11.13 -10.88 0.65
N PHE A 90 10.35 -11.33 1.61
CA PHE A 90 10.82 -11.97 2.84
C PHE A 90 11.24 -13.43 2.62
N GLY A 91 10.65 -14.12 1.66
CA GLY A 91 10.89 -15.54 1.40
C GLY A 91 10.62 -16.42 2.62
N LYS A 92 11.55 -17.31 2.97
CA LYS A 92 11.42 -18.22 4.12
C LYS A 92 11.36 -17.52 5.48
N ASP A 93 11.80 -16.28 5.54
CA ASP A 93 11.80 -15.51 6.79
C ASP A 93 10.46 -14.84 7.07
N PHE A 94 9.53 -14.86 6.11
CA PHE A 94 8.19 -14.29 6.31
C PHE A 94 7.47 -14.88 7.52
N GLU A 95 7.52 -16.20 7.70
CA GLU A 95 6.86 -16.89 8.81
C GLU A 95 7.53 -16.66 10.18
N LYS A 96 8.73 -16.08 10.18
CA LYS A 96 9.48 -15.74 11.39
C LYS A 96 9.29 -14.28 11.81
N LEU A 97 8.54 -13.50 11.05
CA LEU A 97 8.29 -12.11 11.36
C LEU A 97 7.49 -12.00 12.66
N ASN A 98 7.95 -11.16 13.57
CA ASN A 98 7.23 -10.84 14.80
C ASN A 98 6.18 -9.75 14.54
N ILE A 99 5.04 -10.13 13.95
CA ILE A 99 3.94 -9.21 13.65
C ILE A 99 3.11 -9.04 14.91
N VAL A 100 3.25 -7.88 15.57
CA VAL A 100 2.56 -7.56 16.83
C VAL A 100 1.22 -6.88 16.64
N ALA A 101 0.99 -6.25 15.48
CA ALA A 101 -0.28 -5.63 15.13
C ALA A 101 -0.47 -5.56 13.60
N THR A 102 -1.73 -5.46 13.18
CA THR A 102 -2.08 -5.21 11.78
C THR A 102 -2.95 -3.97 11.66
N TYR A 103 -2.90 -3.31 10.51
CA TYR A 103 -3.69 -2.12 10.22
C TYR A 103 -4.40 -2.19 8.87
N ASN A 104 -5.53 -1.53 8.77
CA ASN A 104 -6.21 -1.21 7.51
C ASN A 104 -5.98 0.26 7.10
N LEU A 105 -5.83 1.16 8.07
CA LEU A 105 -5.51 2.57 7.87
C LEU A 105 -4.20 2.92 8.57
N LEU A 106 -3.26 3.46 7.79
CA LEU A 106 -1.90 3.75 8.26
C LEU A 106 -1.86 4.79 9.39
N PHE A 107 -2.83 5.71 9.43
CA PHE A 107 -2.93 6.71 10.50
C PHE A 107 -2.96 6.06 11.90
N ASN A 108 -3.75 5.00 12.07
CA ASN A 108 -3.82 4.29 13.35
C ASN A 108 -2.51 3.59 13.70
N ALA A 109 -1.84 3.01 12.70
CA ALA A 109 -0.54 2.39 12.89
C ALA A 109 0.54 3.40 13.31
N ALA A 110 0.48 4.63 12.76
CA ALA A 110 1.41 5.69 13.13
C ALA A 110 1.34 6.03 14.62
N LEU A 111 0.15 6.12 15.19
CA LEU A 111 -0.04 6.35 16.62
C LEU A 111 0.59 5.22 17.47
N LEU A 112 0.46 3.96 17.03
CA LEU A 112 1.09 2.83 17.72
C LEU A 112 2.62 2.91 17.66
N ALA A 113 3.18 3.28 16.51
CA ALA A 113 4.63 3.42 16.35
C ALA A 113 5.20 4.58 17.18
N GLU A 114 4.48 5.70 17.28
CA GLU A 114 4.85 6.83 18.13
C GLU A 114 4.92 6.44 19.61
N GLN A 115 4.05 5.51 20.04
CA GLN A 115 4.05 4.95 21.39
C GLN A 115 5.04 3.78 21.57
N GLY A 116 5.84 3.46 20.54
CA GLY A 116 6.88 2.43 20.64
C GLY A 116 6.37 0.99 20.57
N VAL A 117 5.13 0.76 20.11
CA VAL A 117 4.56 -0.59 19.98
C VAL A 117 5.30 -1.40 18.92
N GLY A 118 5.78 -0.76 17.85
CA GLY A 118 6.50 -1.47 16.79
C GLY A 118 6.89 -0.58 15.60
N TYR A 119 7.47 -1.23 14.61
CA TYR A 119 7.93 -0.65 13.35
C TYR A 119 6.92 -0.93 12.25
N ILE A 120 6.50 0.09 11.51
CA ILE A 120 5.45 -0.07 10.49
C ILE A 120 6.09 -0.42 9.16
N LEU A 121 5.69 -1.54 8.56
CA LEU A 121 5.96 -1.85 7.16
C LEU A 121 4.86 -1.21 6.29
N SER A 122 5.24 -0.26 5.44
CA SER A 122 4.32 0.56 4.66
C SER A 122 4.97 1.11 3.39
N LEU A 123 4.14 1.76 2.59
CA LEU A 123 4.57 2.50 1.40
C LEU A 123 5.00 3.92 1.78
N ASP A 124 5.90 4.50 0.97
CA ASP A 124 6.35 5.88 1.13
C ASP A 124 5.21 6.88 0.81
N GLY A 125 5.32 8.08 1.34
CA GLY A 125 4.43 9.19 1.02
C GLY A 125 3.01 9.12 1.62
N LEU A 126 2.64 8.03 2.30
CA LEU A 126 1.29 7.87 2.88
C LEU A 126 1.08 8.64 4.18
N ILE A 127 2.16 9.06 4.85
CA ILE A 127 2.12 9.92 6.04
C ILE A 127 2.96 11.17 5.78
N ASN A 128 2.45 12.31 6.20
CA ASN A 128 3.25 13.53 6.20
C ASN A 128 4.23 13.50 7.37
N ASN A 129 5.49 13.18 7.08
CA ASN A 129 6.57 13.06 8.07
C ASN A 129 7.18 14.41 8.47
N MET A 130 6.76 15.53 7.88
CA MET A 130 7.44 16.83 8.10
C MET A 130 7.31 17.34 9.54
N ASN A 131 6.17 17.11 10.19
CA ASN A 131 5.90 17.54 11.57
C ASN A 131 5.69 16.36 12.54
N SER A 132 6.04 15.14 12.16
CA SER A 132 5.93 13.94 12.97
C SER A 132 7.30 13.55 13.54
N ASP A 133 7.32 12.87 14.68
CA ASP A 133 8.51 12.22 15.24
C ASP A 133 8.89 10.93 14.50
N LEU A 134 8.14 10.57 13.45
CA LEU A 134 8.40 9.42 12.62
C LEU A 134 9.25 9.76 11.39
N CYS A 135 9.97 8.77 10.87
CA CYS A 135 10.67 8.83 9.60
C CYS A 135 10.46 7.55 8.81
N PHE A 136 10.61 7.66 7.48
CA PHE A 136 10.57 6.53 6.55
C PHE A 136 11.98 6.14 6.13
N ARG A 137 12.22 4.83 5.94
CA ARG A 137 13.43 4.28 5.32
C ARG A 137 13.05 3.17 4.35
N PRO A 138 13.47 3.23 3.07
CA PRO A 138 13.12 2.25 2.07
C PRO A 138 13.77 0.89 2.36
N LEU A 139 13.13 -0.18 1.91
CA LEU A 139 13.66 -1.53 1.96
C LEU A 139 14.85 -1.73 1.00
N SER A 140 15.73 -2.68 1.33
CA SER A 140 16.84 -3.10 0.50
C SER A 140 17.00 -4.64 0.54
N PRO A 141 16.94 -5.36 -0.61
CA PRO A 141 16.67 -4.80 -1.95
C PRO A 141 15.35 -4.05 -2.04
N ALA A 142 15.21 -3.15 -3.01
CA ALA A 142 14.00 -2.36 -3.18
C ALA A 142 12.80 -3.29 -3.42
N LEU A 143 11.69 -2.99 -2.76
CA LEU A 143 10.39 -3.59 -3.02
C LEU A 143 9.44 -2.48 -3.46
N GLU A 144 8.79 -2.66 -4.59
CA GLU A 144 7.91 -1.68 -5.19
C GLU A 144 6.57 -2.31 -5.51
N SER A 145 5.48 -1.57 -5.39
CA SER A 145 4.15 -1.99 -5.81
C SER A 145 3.59 -1.08 -6.89
N GLY A 146 3.05 -1.67 -7.93
CA GLY A 146 2.37 -0.94 -8.99
C GLY A 146 1.00 -0.40 -8.54
N LEU A 147 0.47 0.53 -9.31
CA LEU A 147 -0.83 1.14 -9.10
C LEU A 147 -1.70 0.96 -10.34
N ASN A 148 -2.97 0.61 -10.14
CA ASN A 148 -3.94 0.53 -11.22
C ASN A 148 -5.14 1.42 -10.93
N ILE A 149 -5.56 2.19 -11.94
CA ILE A 149 -6.88 2.79 -11.95
C ILE A 149 -7.83 1.74 -12.49
N VAL A 150 -8.90 1.44 -11.74
CA VAL A 150 -9.88 0.42 -12.08
C VAL A 150 -11.28 0.99 -12.12
N TRP A 151 -12.15 0.37 -12.94
CA TRP A 151 -13.56 0.68 -13.00
C TRP A 151 -14.36 -0.56 -13.38
N LYS A 152 -15.63 -0.59 -13.00
CA LYS A 152 -16.50 -1.73 -13.24
C LYS A 152 -16.70 -1.96 -14.74
N LYS A 153 -16.66 -3.22 -15.19
CA LYS A 153 -17.01 -3.59 -16.56
C LYS A 153 -18.45 -3.20 -16.85
N TYR A 154 -18.69 -2.70 -18.06
CA TYR A 154 -20.02 -2.30 -18.55
C TYR A 154 -20.69 -1.14 -17.75
N GLN A 155 -19.91 -0.37 -17.02
CA GLN A 155 -20.45 0.78 -16.29
C GLN A 155 -20.87 1.90 -17.24
N VAL A 156 -22.05 2.45 -16.98
CA VAL A 156 -22.51 3.69 -17.66
C VAL A 156 -21.97 4.87 -16.88
N PHE A 157 -21.14 5.67 -17.53
CA PHE A 157 -20.51 6.83 -16.91
C PHE A 157 -21.27 8.12 -17.20
N SER A 158 -21.24 9.06 -16.26
CA SER A 158 -21.60 10.45 -16.50
C SER A 158 -20.68 11.07 -17.55
N PRO A 159 -21.10 12.18 -18.22
CA PRO A 159 -20.24 12.87 -19.18
C PRO A 159 -18.87 13.27 -18.61
N ALA A 160 -18.82 13.70 -17.34
CA ALA A 160 -17.58 14.05 -16.67
C ALA A 160 -16.67 12.84 -16.47
N ALA A 161 -17.22 11.71 -16.01
CA ALA A 161 -16.48 10.46 -15.82
C ALA A 161 -15.97 9.90 -17.16
N GLN A 162 -16.73 10.04 -18.26
CA GLN A 162 -16.29 9.65 -19.60
C GLN A 162 -15.09 10.48 -20.08
N ILE A 163 -15.11 11.80 -19.85
CA ILE A 163 -13.98 12.67 -20.19
C ILE A 163 -12.75 12.28 -19.38
N PHE A 164 -12.91 12.02 -18.09
CA PHE A 164 -11.84 11.57 -17.21
C PHE A 164 -11.24 10.25 -17.71
N LEU A 165 -12.08 9.26 -18.02
CA LEU A 165 -11.63 7.97 -18.54
C LEU A 165 -10.82 8.12 -19.84
N LYS A 166 -11.34 8.89 -20.81
CA LYS A 166 -10.61 9.16 -22.07
C LYS A 166 -9.25 9.80 -21.82
N ARG A 167 -9.15 10.67 -20.83
CA ARG A 167 -7.90 11.36 -20.50
C ARG A 167 -6.89 10.42 -19.89
N ILE A 168 -7.32 9.54 -18.96
CA ILE A 168 -6.48 8.51 -18.36
C ILE A 168 -5.97 7.54 -19.43
N GLN A 169 -6.86 7.04 -20.28
CA GLN A 169 -6.49 6.09 -21.32
C GLN A 169 -5.48 6.70 -22.31
N ARG A 170 -5.61 7.99 -22.67
CA ARG A 170 -4.65 8.67 -23.53
C ARG A 170 -3.31 8.97 -22.81
N GLY A 171 -3.36 9.27 -21.54
CA GLY A 171 -2.18 9.65 -20.76
C GLY A 171 -1.32 8.47 -20.32
N PHE A 172 -1.92 7.28 -20.18
CA PHE A 172 -1.26 6.10 -19.61
C PHE A 172 -1.43 4.83 -20.46
N ALA A 173 -2.01 4.92 -21.67
CA ALA A 173 -1.96 3.83 -22.63
C ALA A 173 -0.53 3.73 -23.15
N SER A 174 0.18 2.70 -22.70
CA SER A 174 1.46 2.24 -23.25
C SER A 174 1.23 1.42 -24.48
#